data_6428332462c0cd8866312411db085fd5
#
_entry.id   6428332462c0cd8866312411db085fd5
#
_cell.length_a   1.000
_cell.length_b   1.000
_cell.length_c   1.000
_cell.angle_alpha   90.00
_cell.angle_beta   90.00
_cell.angle_gamma   90.00
#
_symmetry.space_group_name_H-M   'P 1'
#
loop_
_entity.id
_entity.type
_entity.pdbx_description
1 polymer ?
#
loop_
_entity_poly.entity_id
_entity_poly.type
_entity_poly.pdbx_seq_one_letter_code
_entity_poly.pdbx_strand_id
1 'polypeptide(L)'
;MSCVDLQLRGPTACVDEVIDLVLAATQRCGSTMILEDMRNAHVFGVPEEYFIPWYKSEKIVHIERELNSIVRKSKGENGFSSVKIMADQLQCIERKLIESSAIGATQFLPNVAQLFKDSKWIYIKRNDTLRQAISRHMSTETKVNHATQNKDDNHFAGNLLQGYSSSYNRDARYDFQKIKRHCQNIVLENIVWSNFFSVNSIRPLVLSYEDLCAQGNCDYLNLISRHAGVDFSVEEDSFPRRRMVKLSNQKNDK
;
A
#
# COMPACT_ATOMS: atom_id res chain seq x y z
N MET A 1 47.33 -24.68 8.02
CA MET A 1 46.51 -24.18 6.92
C MET A 1 45.36 -23.44 7.53
N SER A 2 45.43 -22.12 7.55
CA SER A 2 44.46 -21.25 8.20
C SER A 2 43.27 -20.99 7.23
N CYS A 3 42.06 -21.26 7.69
CA CYS A 3 40.85 -20.81 7.02
C CYS A 3 40.83 -19.27 7.04
N VAL A 4 40.87 -18.69 5.87
CA VAL A 4 40.65 -17.26 5.67
C VAL A 4 39.15 -17.01 5.74
N ASP A 5 38.70 -16.40 6.84
CA ASP A 5 37.35 -15.82 6.96
C ASP A 5 37.21 -14.67 5.95
N LEU A 6 36.63 -14.97 4.81
CA LEU A 6 36.12 -13.93 3.89
C LEU A 6 34.83 -13.34 4.47
N GLN A 7 34.99 -12.33 5.32
CA GLN A 7 33.90 -11.41 5.66
C GLN A 7 33.56 -10.59 4.41
N LEU A 8 32.62 -11.07 3.63
CA LEU A 8 31.94 -10.30 2.59
C LEU A 8 31.00 -9.28 3.28
N ARG A 9 31.57 -8.19 3.77
CA ARG A 9 30.79 -6.99 4.08
C ARG A 9 30.57 -6.24 2.77
N GLY A 10 29.51 -6.58 2.03
CA GLY A 10 28.94 -5.68 1.05
C GLY A 10 28.37 -4.45 1.76
N PRO A 11 28.34 -3.26 1.13
CA PRO A 11 27.70 -2.10 1.71
C PRO A 11 26.20 -2.36 1.81
N THR A 12 25.75 -2.88 2.93
CA THR A 12 24.34 -2.76 3.33
C THR A 12 24.12 -1.27 3.50
N ALA A 13 23.24 -0.68 2.68
CA ALA A 13 22.76 0.67 2.93
C ALA A 13 22.25 0.69 4.39
N CYS A 14 23.04 1.26 5.29
CA CYS A 14 22.64 1.48 6.65
C CYS A 14 21.58 2.58 6.61
N VAL A 15 20.33 2.18 6.50
CA VAL A 15 19.22 3.04 6.84
C VAL A 15 19.20 3.06 8.37
N ASP A 16 19.62 4.16 8.98
CA ASP A 16 19.70 4.31 10.44
C ASP A 16 18.33 4.23 11.11
N GLU A 17 17.25 4.26 10.33
CA GLU A 17 15.88 4.28 10.79
C GLU A 17 15.03 3.25 10.03
N VAL A 18 14.20 2.52 10.76
CA VAL A 18 13.35 1.43 10.24
C VAL A 18 11.95 1.97 9.92
N ILE A 19 11.31 1.41 8.90
CA ILE A 19 9.85 1.56 8.70
C ILE A 19 9.15 0.52 9.56
N ASP A 20 8.28 0.98 10.46
CA ASP A 20 7.63 0.12 11.45
C ASP A 20 6.52 -0.74 10.84
N LEU A 21 5.75 -0.19 9.88
CA LEU A 21 4.59 -0.86 9.30
C LEU A 21 4.53 -0.72 7.79
N VAL A 22 4.33 -1.84 7.09
CA VAL A 22 4.16 -1.88 5.64
C VAL A 22 2.76 -2.39 5.28
N LEU A 23 2.02 -1.61 4.51
CA LEU A 23 0.71 -2.00 3.98
C LEU A 23 0.89 -2.52 2.56
N ALA A 24 0.76 -3.82 2.39
CA ALA A 24 0.76 -4.52 1.11
C ALA A 24 -0.64 -4.46 0.48
N ALA A 25 -0.72 -4.06 -0.79
CA ALA A 25 -2.01 -3.86 -1.44
C ALA A 25 -1.97 -4.15 -2.93
N THR A 26 -3.15 -4.31 -3.51
CA THR A 26 -3.41 -4.27 -4.96
C THR A 26 -4.32 -3.09 -5.28
N GLN A 27 -4.27 -2.60 -6.51
CA GLN A 27 -5.09 -1.44 -6.87
C GLN A 27 -6.60 -1.71 -6.68
N ARG A 28 -7.31 -0.76 -6.08
CA ARG A 28 -8.77 -0.80 -5.83
C ARG A 28 -9.21 -1.83 -4.79
N CYS A 29 -8.33 -2.30 -3.92
CA CYS A 29 -8.67 -3.18 -2.80
C CYS A 29 -9.19 -2.44 -1.56
N GLY A 30 -9.32 -1.11 -1.57
CA GLY A 30 -9.77 -0.32 -0.42
C GLY A 30 -8.62 0.22 0.45
N SER A 31 -7.36 0.02 0.06
CA SER A 31 -6.20 0.43 0.86
C SER A 31 -6.19 1.92 1.22
N THR A 32 -6.59 2.81 0.31
CA THR A 32 -6.59 4.27 0.59
C THR A 32 -7.60 4.65 1.67
N MET A 33 -8.71 3.91 1.80
CA MET A 33 -9.67 4.07 2.89
C MET A 33 -9.01 3.79 4.26
N ILE A 34 -8.27 2.69 4.36
CA ILE A 34 -7.51 2.35 5.57
C ILE A 34 -6.45 3.41 5.86
N LEU A 35 -5.75 3.89 4.84
CA LEU A 35 -4.74 4.94 5.01
C LEU A 35 -5.34 6.22 5.58
N GLU A 36 -6.54 6.61 5.12
CA GLU A 36 -7.23 7.79 5.67
C GLU A 36 -7.52 7.60 7.15
N ASP A 37 -8.07 6.44 7.54
CA ASP A 37 -8.36 6.17 8.94
C ASP A 37 -7.10 6.08 9.80
N MET A 38 -6.04 5.45 9.31
CA MET A 38 -4.75 5.40 10.02
C MET A 38 -4.16 6.80 10.23
N ARG A 39 -4.28 7.68 9.24
CA ARG A 39 -3.86 9.10 9.37
C ARG A 39 -4.73 9.84 10.40
N ASN A 40 -6.03 9.61 10.38
CA ASN A 40 -6.97 10.21 11.33
C ASN A 40 -6.73 9.71 12.79
N ALA A 41 -6.17 8.52 12.95
CA ALA A 41 -5.80 7.97 14.24
C ALA A 41 -4.52 8.57 14.85
N HIS A 42 -3.67 9.23 14.04
CA HIS A 42 -2.43 9.90 14.43
C HIS A 42 -1.35 9.03 15.11
N VAL A 43 -1.58 7.73 15.31
CA VAL A 43 -0.64 6.81 15.98
C VAL A 43 0.12 5.89 15.02
N PHE A 44 -0.33 5.78 13.77
CA PHE A 44 0.24 4.86 12.77
C PHE A 44 1.20 5.54 11.79
N GLY A 45 1.77 6.68 12.15
CA GLY A 45 2.61 7.47 11.26
C GLY A 45 1.81 8.19 10.17
N VAL A 46 2.46 8.44 9.04
CA VAL A 46 1.86 9.10 7.86
C VAL A 46 1.89 8.15 6.67
N PRO A 47 1.02 7.13 6.62
CA PRO A 47 1.03 6.13 5.56
C PRO A 47 0.69 6.72 4.18
N GLU A 48 1.56 6.43 3.19
CA GLU A 48 1.36 6.83 1.79
C GLU A 48 2.16 5.94 0.83
N GLU A 49 1.94 6.08 -0.48
CA GLU A 49 2.69 5.38 -1.53
C GLU A 49 4.01 6.09 -1.86
N TYR A 50 4.96 6.08 -0.95
CA TYR A 50 6.23 6.80 -1.11
C TYR A 50 7.15 6.25 -2.21
N PHE A 51 6.92 5.02 -2.70
CA PHE A 51 7.70 4.38 -3.74
C PHE A 51 7.22 4.67 -5.18
N ILE A 52 6.17 5.49 -5.36
CA ILE A 52 5.70 5.90 -6.71
C ILE A 52 6.83 6.55 -7.55
N PRO A 53 7.69 7.43 -7.01
CA PRO A 53 8.78 8.00 -7.78
C PRO A 53 9.77 6.93 -8.30
N TRP A 54 9.99 5.86 -7.53
CA TRP A 54 10.85 4.75 -7.93
C TRP A 54 10.29 3.97 -9.10
N TYR A 55 8.97 3.79 -9.13
CA TYR A 55 8.28 3.13 -10.24
C TYR A 55 8.33 3.94 -11.54
N LYS A 56 8.31 5.28 -11.44
CA LYS A 56 8.30 6.19 -12.59
C LYS A 56 9.69 6.56 -13.11
N SER A 57 10.73 6.40 -12.30
CA SER A 57 12.10 6.81 -12.64
C SER A 57 12.92 5.63 -13.16
N GLU A 58 13.66 5.85 -14.25
CA GLU A 58 14.63 4.86 -14.75
C GLU A 58 15.85 4.72 -13.85
N LYS A 59 16.30 5.80 -13.22
CA LYS A 59 17.48 5.82 -12.33
C LYS A 59 17.18 6.52 -11.01
N ILE A 60 17.65 5.91 -9.92
CA ILE A 60 17.74 6.56 -8.61
C ILE A 60 19.23 6.69 -8.29
N VAL A 61 19.71 7.91 -8.19
CA VAL A 61 21.15 8.20 -8.06
C VAL A 61 21.65 7.97 -6.64
N HIS A 62 20.79 8.15 -5.63
CA HIS A 62 21.13 8.08 -4.21
C HIS A 62 20.05 7.34 -3.42
N ILE A 63 20.05 6.01 -3.50
CA ILE A 63 19.01 5.15 -2.88
C ILE A 63 18.92 5.38 -1.36
N GLU A 64 20.04 5.42 -0.66
CA GLU A 64 20.07 5.65 0.78
C GLU A 64 19.41 6.99 1.17
N ARG A 65 19.74 8.05 0.46
CA ARG A 65 19.11 9.37 0.67
C ARG A 65 17.61 9.36 0.44
N GLU A 66 17.17 8.65 -0.60
CA GLU A 66 15.74 8.50 -0.91
C GLU A 66 15.02 7.66 0.17
N LEU A 67 15.63 6.56 0.63
CA LEU A 67 15.09 5.75 1.72
C LEU A 67 14.97 6.56 3.01
N ASN A 68 16.02 7.29 3.40
CA ASN A 68 15.99 8.16 4.57
C ASN A 68 14.93 9.27 4.44
N SER A 69 14.70 9.77 3.22
CA SER A 69 13.61 10.71 2.94
C SER A 69 12.23 10.08 3.11
N ILE A 70 12.05 8.83 2.65
CA ILE A 70 10.82 8.07 2.81
C ILE A 70 10.54 7.85 4.29
N VAL A 71 11.51 7.36 5.06
CA VAL A 71 11.36 7.13 6.50
C VAL A 71 10.92 8.41 7.21
N ARG A 72 11.62 9.53 6.98
CA ARG A 72 11.25 10.82 7.60
C ARG A 72 9.84 11.28 7.25
N LYS A 73 9.41 11.13 5.99
CA LYS A 73 8.07 11.54 5.54
C LYS A 73 6.96 10.63 6.06
N SER A 74 7.27 9.37 6.32
CA SER A 74 6.31 8.37 6.80
C SER A 74 6.10 8.40 8.31
N LYS A 75 6.98 9.12 9.05
CA LYS A 75 6.88 9.25 10.50
C LYS A 75 5.77 10.19 10.94
N GLY A 76 5.03 9.77 11.95
CA GLY A 76 4.12 10.61 12.73
C GLY A 76 4.83 11.30 13.89
N GLU A 77 4.09 12.10 14.65
CA GLU A 77 4.61 12.83 15.82
C GLU A 77 5.13 11.89 16.92
N ASN A 78 4.56 10.69 17.04
CA ASN A 78 5.01 9.65 17.96
C ASN A 78 6.25 8.88 17.49
N GLY A 79 6.83 9.25 16.34
CA GLY A 79 7.99 8.60 15.75
C GLY A 79 7.69 7.31 14.98
N PHE A 80 6.47 6.79 15.02
CA PHE A 80 6.04 5.60 14.28
C PHE A 80 5.94 5.90 12.77
N SER A 81 6.41 4.97 11.94
CA SER A 81 6.46 5.15 10.49
C SER A 81 5.69 4.06 9.75
N SER A 82 4.97 4.44 8.70
CA SER A 82 4.27 3.47 7.87
C SER A 82 4.25 3.86 6.39
N VAL A 83 4.29 2.84 5.53
CA VAL A 83 4.26 3.00 4.07
C VAL A 83 3.25 2.05 3.45
N LYS A 84 2.73 2.42 2.29
CA LYS A 84 1.96 1.52 1.44
C LYS A 84 2.78 1.15 0.21
N ILE A 85 2.79 -0.16 -0.11
CA ILE A 85 3.43 -0.71 -1.30
C ILE A 85 2.39 -1.47 -2.11
N MET A 86 2.33 -1.18 -3.41
CA MET A 86 1.48 -1.90 -4.36
C MET A 86 2.25 -3.07 -4.97
N ALA A 87 1.53 -4.14 -5.36
CA ALA A 87 2.16 -5.33 -5.93
C ALA A 87 3.00 -5.04 -7.18
N ASP A 88 2.57 -4.11 -8.03
CA ASP A 88 3.29 -3.70 -9.23
C ASP A 88 4.58 -2.90 -8.93
N GLN A 89 4.72 -2.36 -7.71
CA GLN A 89 5.92 -1.63 -7.27
C GLN A 89 7.03 -2.56 -6.77
N LEU A 90 6.71 -3.77 -6.27
CA LEU A 90 7.67 -4.67 -5.63
C LEU A 90 8.89 -5.00 -6.50
N GLN A 91 8.67 -5.40 -7.75
CA GLN A 91 9.76 -5.75 -8.66
C GLN A 91 10.63 -4.54 -8.99
N CYS A 92 10.02 -3.36 -9.06
CA CYS A 92 10.76 -2.13 -9.32
C CYS A 92 11.64 -1.75 -8.13
N ILE A 93 11.11 -1.85 -6.90
CA ILE A 93 11.87 -1.60 -5.67
C ILE A 93 13.04 -2.58 -5.60
N GLU A 94 12.78 -3.89 -5.79
CA GLU A 94 13.83 -4.93 -5.80
C GLU A 94 14.94 -4.61 -6.80
N ARG A 95 14.59 -4.31 -8.04
CA ARG A 95 15.57 -3.96 -9.08
C ARG A 95 16.43 -2.76 -8.68
N LYS A 96 15.84 -1.71 -8.10
CA LYS A 96 16.57 -0.53 -7.64
C LYS A 96 17.51 -0.85 -6.48
N LEU A 97 17.10 -1.72 -5.58
CA LEU A 97 17.95 -2.18 -4.49
C LEU A 97 19.12 -3.05 -5.00
N ILE A 98 18.90 -3.92 -5.98
CA ILE A 98 19.95 -4.73 -6.63
C ILE A 98 20.98 -3.85 -7.34
N GLU A 99 20.53 -2.81 -8.07
CA GLU A 99 21.43 -1.87 -8.75
C GLU A 99 22.42 -1.19 -7.78
N SER A 100 22.07 -1.14 -6.49
CA SER A 100 22.90 -0.54 -5.43
C SER A 100 23.73 -1.54 -4.62
N SER A 101 23.43 -2.85 -4.70
CA SER A 101 24.07 -3.88 -3.89
C SER A 101 24.37 -5.13 -4.74
N ALA A 102 25.61 -5.64 -4.66
CA ALA A 102 26.04 -6.84 -5.38
C ALA A 102 25.61 -8.15 -4.68
N ILE A 103 24.36 -8.28 -4.29
CA ILE A 103 23.86 -9.51 -3.62
C ILE A 103 23.22 -10.42 -4.65
N GLY A 104 23.82 -11.60 -4.87
CA GLY A 104 23.20 -12.68 -5.63
C GLY A 104 22.02 -13.26 -4.88
N ALA A 105 20.83 -13.24 -5.49
CA ALA A 105 19.60 -13.64 -4.83
C ALA A 105 19.23 -15.10 -5.13
N THR A 106 19.03 -15.89 -4.08
CA THR A 106 18.44 -17.23 -4.14
C THR A 106 16.95 -17.25 -3.74
N GLN A 107 16.41 -16.15 -3.25
CA GLN A 107 15.04 -15.98 -2.76
C GLN A 107 14.23 -15.04 -3.66
N PHE A 108 12.90 -15.05 -3.48
CA PHE A 108 12.01 -14.14 -4.20
C PHE A 108 11.99 -12.76 -3.53
N LEU A 109 12.49 -11.73 -4.23
CA LEU A 109 12.57 -10.33 -3.77
C LEU A 109 13.29 -10.16 -2.41
N PRO A 110 14.53 -10.68 -2.25
CA PRO A 110 15.22 -10.73 -0.97
C PRO A 110 15.65 -9.35 -0.45
N ASN A 111 15.93 -8.39 -1.35
CA ASN A 111 16.35 -7.06 -0.94
C ASN A 111 15.17 -6.26 -0.37
N VAL A 112 13.96 -6.44 -0.92
CA VAL A 112 12.74 -5.87 -0.32
C VAL A 112 12.48 -6.51 1.04
N ALA A 113 12.60 -7.83 1.17
CA ALA A 113 12.42 -8.51 2.44
C ALA A 113 13.47 -8.06 3.48
N GLN A 114 14.72 -7.86 3.07
CA GLN A 114 15.78 -7.37 3.94
C GLN A 114 15.57 -5.91 4.35
N LEU A 115 15.12 -5.05 3.43
CA LEU A 115 14.81 -3.64 3.72
C LEU A 115 13.75 -3.52 4.82
N PHE A 116 12.75 -4.40 4.80
CA PHE A 116 11.61 -4.39 5.73
C PHE A 116 11.65 -5.54 6.74
N LYS A 117 12.83 -6.08 7.06
CA LYS A 117 12.98 -7.26 7.94
C LYS A 117 12.41 -7.08 9.33
N ASP A 118 12.46 -5.86 9.86
CA ASP A 118 11.98 -5.50 11.19
C ASP A 118 10.56 -4.90 11.17
N SER A 119 10.00 -4.71 9.98
CA SER A 119 8.65 -4.15 9.81
C SER A 119 7.55 -5.17 10.09
N LYS A 120 6.43 -4.69 10.64
CA LYS A 120 5.18 -5.44 10.62
C LYS A 120 4.49 -5.26 9.27
N TRP A 121 3.74 -6.27 8.84
CA TRP A 121 3.06 -6.25 7.55
C TRP A 121 1.56 -6.39 7.70
N ILE A 122 0.82 -5.57 6.96
CA ILE A 122 -0.62 -5.75 6.74
C ILE A 122 -0.81 -6.06 5.26
N TYR A 123 -1.62 -7.06 4.95
CA TYR A 123 -2.02 -7.38 3.60
C TYR A 123 -3.50 -7.06 3.39
N ILE A 124 -3.77 -6.07 2.55
CA ILE A 124 -5.13 -5.62 2.25
C ILE A 124 -5.55 -6.22 0.92
N LYS A 125 -6.57 -7.06 0.95
CA LYS A 125 -7.13 -7.71 -0.24
C LYS A 125 -8.61 -7.39 -0.39
N ARG A 126 -9.15 -7.65 -1.58
CA ARG A 126 -10.58 -7.65 -1.85
C ARG A 126 -10.98 -9.03 -2.34
N ASN A 127 -11.99 -9.64 -1.70
CA ASN A 127 -12.45 -10.99 -2.02
C ASN A 127 -13.23 -11.00 -3.34
N ASP A 128 -14.04 -9.97 -3.59
CA ASP A 128 -14.77 -9.79 -4.86
C ASP A 128 -13.83 -9.21 -5.94
N THR A 129 -13.09 -10.10 -6.58
CA THR A 129 -12.16 -9.76 -7.67
C THR A 129 -12.85 -9.11 -8.87
N LEU A 130 -14.09 -9.52 -9.18
CA LEU A 130 -14.84 -8.93 -10.30
C LEU A 130 -15.20 -7.46 -10.02
N ARG A 131 -15.74 -7.16 -8.85
CA ARG A 131 -16.03 -5.78 -8.44
C ARG A 131 -14.76 -4.94 -8.31
N GLN A 132 -13.64 -5.55 -7.90
CA GLN A 132 -12.35 -4.87 -7.89
C GLN A 132 -11.89 -4.52 -9.32
N ALA A 133 -12.02 -5.45 -10.26
CA ALA A 133 -11.66 -5.25 -11.67
C ALA A 133 -12.55 -4.19 -12.35
N ILE A 134 -13.84 -4.20 -12.10
CA ILE A 134 -14.77 -3.16 -12.56
C ILE A 134 -14.36 -1.79 -12.01
N SER A 135 -14.03 -1.70 -10.72
CA SER A 135 -13.55 -0.46 -10.11
C SER A 135 -12.24 0.02 -10.73
N ARG A 136 -11.30 -0.90 -11.09
CA ARG A 136 -10.05 -0.60 -11.79
C ARG A 136 -10.32 -0.12 -13.22
N HIS A 137 -11.25 -0.75 -13.92
CA HIS A 137 -11.66 -0.32 -15.25
C HIS A 137 -12.27 1.08 -15.22
N MET A 138 -13.20 1.36 -14.30
CA MET A 138 -13.78 2.69 -14.12
C MET A 138 -12.73 3.75 -13.82
N SER A 139 -11.77 3.46 -12.97
CA SER A 139 -10.63 4.35 -12.68
C SER A 139 -9.81 4.64 -13.94
N THR A 140 -9.60 3.66 -14.81
CA THR A 140 -8.86 3.83 -16.06
C THR A 140 -9.62 4.70 -17.06
N GLU A 141 -10.94 4.50 -17.19
CA GLU A 141 -11.79 5.25 -18.12
C GLU A 141 -12.00 6.71 -17.67
N THR A 142 -12.24 6.91 -16.38
CA THR A 142 -12.58 8.24 -15.83
C THR A 142 -11.38 9.05 -15.37
N LYS A 143 -10.21 8.41 -15.17
CA LYS A 143 -9.02 8.96 -14.50
C LYS A 143 -9.28 9.37 -13.05
N VAL A 144 -10.38 8.92 -12.45
CA VAL A 144 -10.74 9.18 -11.06
C VAL A 144 -10.52 7.92 -10.23
N ASN A 145 -9.61 8.02 -9.25
CA ASN A 145 -9.34 6.93 -8.31
C ASN A 145 -10.11 7.10 -7.00
N HIS A 146 -10.29 8.32 -6.59
CA HIS A 146 -10.88 8.67 -5.29
C HIS A 146 -11.79 9.88 -5.46
N ALA A 147 -12.73 10.06 -4.54
CA ALA A 147 -13.56 11.26 -4.48
C ALA A 147 -13.81 11.68 -3.04
N THR A 148 -13.97 12.98 -2.83
CA THR A 148 -14.42 13.56 -1.58
C THR A 148 -15.83 14.12 -1.73
N GLN A 149 -16.57 14.24 -0.61
CA GLN A 149 -17.93 14.76 -0.62
C GLN A 149 -17.95 16.24 -1.01
N ASN A 150 -17.07 17.03 -0.40
CA ASN A 150 -17.02 18.47 -0.61
C ASN A 150 -15.91 18.84 -1.60
N LYS A 151 -16.12 19.97 -2.30
CA LYS A 151 -15.14 20.51 -3.26
C LYS A 151 -13.86 21.04 -2.60
N ASP A 152 -13.96 21.45 -1.35
CA ASP A 152 -12.86 22.06 -0.60
C ASP A 152 -12.11 21.03 0.27
N ASP A 153 -12.51 19.76 0.24
CA ASP A 153 -11.85 18.72 1.02
C ASP A 153 -10.45 18.45 0.46
N ASN A 154 -9.42 18.77 1.24
CA ASN A 154 -8.07 18.34 0.96
C ASN A 154 -7.89 16.88 1.33
N HIS A 155 -7.31 16.11 0.41
CA HIS A 155 -7.00 14.70 0.64
C HIS A 155 -5.65 14.34 0.00
N PHE A 156 -4.90 13.46 0.65
CA PHE A 156 -3.56 13.03 0.19
C PHE A 156 -3.60 12.14 -1.07
N ALA A 157 -4.76 11.51 -1.37
CA ALA A 157 -4.89 10.57 -2.48
C ALA A 157 -4.78 11.26 -3.84
N GLY A 158 -4.00 10.64 -4.74
CA GLY A 158 -3.89 11.08 -6.13
C GLY A 158 -5.13 10.79 -6.98
N ASN A 159 -5.28 11.49 -8.12
CA ASN A 159 -6.42 11.35 -9.03
C ASN A 159 -7.76 11.50 -8.31
N LEU A 160 -7.86 12.56 -7.51
CA LEU A 160 -8.99 12.89 -6.65
C LEU A 160 -10.03 13.72 -7.41
N LEU A 161 -11.28 13.30 -7.32
CA LEU A 161 -12.46 14.11 -7.69
C LEU A 161 -12.98 14.80 -6.44
N GLN A 162 -12.83 16.11 -6.36
CA GLN A 162 -13.41 16.93 -5.29
C GLN A 162 -14.87 17.27 -5.62
N GLY A 163 -15.76 17.09 -4.62
CA GLY A 163 -17.18 17.30 -4.83
C GLY A 163 -17.81 16.19 -5.67
N TYR A 164 -17.93 15.00 -5.10
CA TYR A 164 -18.49 13.82 -5.77
C TYR A 164 -19.85 14.06 -6.38
N SER A 165 -20.02 13.62 -7.63
CA SER A 165 -21.30 13.50 -8.32
C SER A 165 -21.48 12.06 -8.82
N SER A 166 -22.68 11.50 -8.66
CA SER A 166 -23.00 10.15 -9.15
C SER A 166 -22.92 10.02 -10.68
N SER A 167 -22.85 11.14 -11.40
CA SER A 167 -22.67 11.17 -12.85
C SER A 167 -21.18 11.17 -13.30
N TYR A 168 -20.22 11.10 -12.37
CA TYR A 168 -18.78 11.19 -12.70
C TYR A 168 -18.32 10.18 -13.75
N ASN A 169 -18.99 9.02 -13.82
CA ASN A 169 -18.66 7.92 -14.73
C ASN A 169 -19.69 7.75 -15.86
N ARG A 170 -20.51 8.79 -16.13
CA ARG A 170 -21.60 8.72 -17.14
C ARG A 170 -21.10 8.26 -18.51
N ASP A 171 -19.95 8.75 -18.94
CA ASP A 171 -19.38 8.50 -20.26
C ASP A 171 -18.42 7.30 -20.31
N ALA A 172 -18.17 6.64 -19.15
CA ALA A 172 -17.37 5.44 -19.09
C ALA A 172 -18.04 4.29 -19.85
N ARG A 173 -17.26 3.57 -20.66
CA ARG A 173 -17.76 2.48 -21.49
C ARG A 173 -17.48 1.14 -20.86
N TYR A 174 -18.43 0.22 -20.96
CA TYR A 174 -18.22 -1.18 -20.62
C TYR A 174 -17.28 -1.83 -21.65
N ASP A 175 -16.25 -2.52 -21.15
CA ASP A 175 -15.31 -3.29 -21.98
C ASP A 175 -14.98 -4.60 -21.28
N PHE A 176 -15.62 -5.67 -21.71
CA PHE A 176 -15.44 -7.00 -21.13
C PHE A 176 -13.99 -7.46 -21.18
N GLN A 177 -13.26 -7.20 -22.27
CA GLN A 177 -11.88 -7.66 -22.42
C GLN A 177 -10.94 -6.91 -21.47
N LYS A 178 -11.15 -5.63 -21.28
CA LYS A 178 -10.38 -4.85 -20.29
C LYS A 178 -10.69 -5.32 -18.86
N ILE A 179 -11.96 -5.52 -18.51
CA ILE A 179 -12.36 -6.01 -17.19
C ILE A 179 -11.77 -7.40 -16.93
N LYS A 180 -11.86 -8.33 -17.90
CA LYS A 180 -11.24 -9.65 -17.83
C LYS A 180 -9.73 -9.56 -17.57
N ARG A 181 -9.03 -8.69 -18.31
CA ARG A 181 -7.59 -8.44 -18.10
C ARG A 181 -7.29 -7.90 -16.70
N HIS A 182 -8.12 -6.99 -16.19
CA HIS A 182 -7.98 -6.50 -14.82
C HIS A 182 -8.18 -7.61 -13.78
N CYS A 183 -9.16 -8.53 -13.96
CA CYS A 183 -9.31 -9.69 -13.11
C CYS A 183 -8.03 -10.55 -13.10
N GLN A 184 -7.49 -10.86 -14.27
CA GLN A 184 -6.26 -11.64 -14.41
C GLN A 184 -5.08 -10.97 -13.71
N ASN A 185 -4.90 -9.67 -13.91
CA ASN A 185 -3.83 -8.91 -13.26
C ASN A 185 -3.97 -8.90 -11.74
N ILE A 186 -5.18 -8.72 -11.21
CA ILE A 186 -5.44 -8.76 -9.76
C ILE A 186 -5.06 -10.13 -9.18
N VAL A 187 -5.42 -11.22 -9.86
CA VAL A 187 -5.04 -12.57 -9.42
C VAL A 187 -3.53 -12.73 -9.39
N LEU A 188 -2.82 -12.29 -10.44
CA LEU A 188 -1.35 -12.34 -10.50
C LEU A 188 -0.70 -11.47 -9.40
N GLU A 189 -1.20 -10.28 -9.17
CA GLU A 189 -0.72 -9.39 -8.11
C GLU A 189 -0.91 -10.02 -6.71
N ASN A 190 -2.03 -10.69 -6.47
CA ASN A 190 -2.27 -11.42 -5.23
C ASN A 190 -1.33 -12.63 -5.08
N ILE A 191 -1.00 -13.33 -6.18
CA ILE A 191 -0.01 -14.41 -6.19
C ILE A 191 1.39 -13.86 -5.86
N VAL A 192 1.76 -12.70 -6.41
CA VAL A 192 3.04 -12.04 -6.09
C VAL A 192 3.15 -11.77 -4.59
N TRP A 193 2.12 -11.21 -3.96
CA TRP A 193 2.10 -10.98 -2.52
C TRP A 193 2.18 -12.28 -1.72
N SER A 194 1.39 -13.30 -2.08
CA SER A 194 1.39 -14.58 -1.39
C SER A 194 2.75 -15.27 -1.45
N ASN A 195 3.39 -15.24 -2.62
CA ASN A 195 4.74 -15.79 -2.81
C ASN A 195 5.77 -14.99 -2.00
N PHE A 196 5.71 -13.65 -2.03
CA PHE A 196 6.62 -12.81 -1.26
C PHE A 196 6.56 -13.11 0.24
N PHE A 197 5.37 -13.20 0.81
CA PHE A 197 5.19 -13.52 2.23
C PHE A 197 5.64 -14.95 2.56
N SER A 198 5.27 -15.93 1.74
CA SER A 198 5.59 -17.34 1.97
C SER A 198 7.10 -17.58 1.91
N VAL A 199 7.77 -17.13 0.85
CA VAL A 199 9.20 -17.38 0.63
C VAL A 199 10.07 -16.67 1.68
N ASN A 200 9.65 -15.48 2.12
CA ASN A 200 10.40 -14.71 3.12
C ASN A 200 9.92 -14.95 4.56
N SER A 201 9.05 -15.96 4.79
CA SER A 201 8.52 -16.31 6.11
C SER A 201 7.85 -15.14 6.85
N ILE A 202 7.24 -14.22 6.10
CA ILE A 202 6.52 -13.06 6.63
C ILE A 202 5.07 -13.46 6.94
N ARG A 203 4.58 -13.10 8.11
CA ARG A 203 3.19 -13.34 8.54
C ARG A 203 2.43 -12.02 8.64
N PRO A 204 1.77 -11.57 7.56
CA PRO A 204 1.02 -10.32 7.58
C PRO A 204 -0.30 -10.46 8.36
N LEU A 205 -0.78 -9.37 8.94
CA LEU A 205 -2.19 -9.24 9.29
C LEU A 205 -2.98 -9.11 7.98
N VAL A 206 -3.89 -10.04 7.72
CA VAL A 206 -4.71 -10.03 6.50
C VAL A 206 -6.05 -9.36 6.79
N LEU A 207 -6.38 -8.31 6.02
CA LEU A 207 -7.64 -7.59 6.11
C LEU A 207 -8.37 -7.65 4.76
N SER A 208 -9.65 -8.00 4.75
CA SER A 208 -10.46 -7.95 3.55
C SER A 208 -11.26 -6.64 3.47
N TYR A 209 -11.41 -6.11 2.26
CA TYR A 209 -12.24 -4.92 2.02
C TYR A 209 -13.67 -5.11 2.52
N GLU A 210 -14.21 -6.31 2.34
CA GLU A 210 -15.57 -6.66 2.73
C GLU A 210 -15.75 -6.59 4.25
N ASP A 211 -14.80 -7.15 5.02
CA ASP A 211 -14.81 -7.09 6.49
C ASP A 211 -14.68 -5.66 6.99
N LEU A 212 -13.79 -4.87 6.35
CA LEU A 212 -13.61 -3.45 6.70
C LEU A 212 -14.85 -2.59 6.44
N CYS A 213 -15.66 -2.96 5.44
CA CYS A 213 -16.92 -2.27 5.16
C CYS A 213 -18.06 -2.71 6.10
N ALA A 214 -17.95 -3.91 6.69
CA ALA A 214 -18.95 -4.46 7.60
C ALA A 214 -18.73 -4.06 9.06
N GLN A 215 -17.50 -3.71 9.43
CA GLN A 215 -17.10 -3.34 10.78
C GLN A 215 -17.03 -1.82 10.94
N GLY A 216 -17.12 -1.35 12.18
CA GLY A 216 -16.79 0.03 12.54
C GLY A 216 -15.31 0.37 12.29
N ASN A 217 -15.00 1.64 12.09
CA ASN A 217 -13.62 2.06 11.78
C ASN A 217 -12.64 1.69 12.90
N CYS A 218 -13.08 1.81 14.15
CA CYS A 218 -12.24 1.54 15.32
C CYS A 218 -11.90 0.07 15.49
N ASP A 219 -12.75 -0.87 15.07
CA ASP A 219 -12.53 -2.30 15.26
C ASP A 219 -11.28 -2.79 14.54
N TYR A 220 -11.13 -2.49 13.24
CA TYR A 220 -9.95 -2.92 12.52
C TYR A 220 -8.70 -2.08 12.84
N LEU A 221 -8.85 -0.80 13.25
CA LEU A 221 -7.73 -0.02 13.75
C LEU A 221 -7.17 -0.61 15.04
N ASN A 222 -8.04 -1.14 15.94
CA ASN A 222 -7.61 -1.91 17.10
C ASN A 222 -6.89 -3.21 16.74
N LEU A 223 -7.27 -3.89 15.63
CA LEU A 223 -6.52 -5.05 15.12
C LEU A 223 -5.14 -4.63 14.62
N ILE A 224 -5.07 -3.53 13.87
CA ILE A 224 -3.82 -2.97 13.36
C ILE A 224 -2.91 -2.56 14.51
N SER A 225 -3.44 -1.85 15.51
CA SER A 225 -2.73 -1.38 16.72
C SER A 225 -2.06 -2.54 17.44
N ARG A 226 -2.83 -3.59 17.75
CA ARG A 226 -2.29 -4.80 18.41
C ARG A 226 -1.21 -5.49 17.57
N HIS A 227 -1.39 -5.57 16.26
CA HIS A 227 -0.42 -6.18 15.35
C HIS A 227 0.86 -5.35 15.23
N ALA A 228 0.71 -4.03 15.17
CA ALA A 228 1.81 -3.07 15.06
C ALA A 228 2.55 -2.83 16.39
N GLY A 229 1.92 -3.16 17.53
CA GLY A 229 2.47 -2.87 18.86
C GLY A 229 2.40 -1.38 19.22
N VAL A 230 1.35 -0.68 18.77
CA VAL A 230 1.11 0.75 19.02
C VAL A 230 -0.16 0.91 19.81
N ASP A 231 -0.15 1.75 20.84
CA ASP A 231 -1.34 2.04 21.61
C ASP A 231 -2.33 2.90 20.80
N PHE A 232 -3.52 2.38 20.63
CA PHE A 232 -4.65 3.08 20.02
C PHE A 232 -5.87 2.92 20.93
N SER A 233 -6.40 4.03 21.38
CA SER A 233 -7.58 4.07 22.23
C SER A 233 -8.42 5.29 21.84
N VAL A 234 -9.37 5.08 20.97
CA VAL A 234 -10.32 6.12 20.54
C VAL A 234 -11.72 5.54 20.58
N GLU A 235 -12.66 6.28 21.16
CA GLU A 235 -14.08 5.93 21.11
C GLU A 235 -14.62 6.15 19.68
N GLU A 236 -15.45 5.23 19.20
CA GLU A 236 -15.96 5.25 17.82
C GLU A 236 -16.71 6.56 17.47
N ASP A 237 -17.48 7.09 18.43
CA ASP A 237 -18.25 8.34 18.27
C ASP A 237 -17.36 9.58 18.14
N SER A 238 -16.13 9.53 18.66
CA SER A 238 -15.15 10.63 18.59
C SER A 238 -14.19 10.52 17.41
N PHE A 239 -14.20 9.38 16.71
CA PHE A 239 -13.29 9.15 15.58
C PHE A 239 -13.65 10.02 14.36
N PRO A 240 -12.68 10.69 13.73
CA PRO A 240 -12.95 11.56 12.60
C PRO A 240 -13.60 10.81 11.44
N ARG A 241 -14.66 11.40 10.87
CA ARG A 241 -15.31 10.83 9.69
C ARG A 241 -14.40 10.91 8.47
N ARG A 242 -14.43 9.87 7.65
CA ARG A 242 -13.75 9.86 6.36
C ARG A 242 -14.26 10.98 5.47
N ARG A 243 -13.34 11.65 4.80
CA ARG A 243 -13.66 12.62 3.73
C ARG A 243 -13.92 11.92 2.42
N MET A 244 -13.29 10.76 2.22
CA MET A 244 -13.52 9.93 1.03
C MET A 244 -14.92 9.34 1.00
N VAL A 245 -15.50 9.36 -0.20
CA VAL A 245 -16.78 8.72 -0.50
C VAL A 245 -16.60 7.52 -1.42
N LYS A 246 -17.56 6.58 -1.32
CA LYS A 246 -17.59 5.41 -2.19
C LYS A 246 -17.96 5.82 -3.62
N LEU A 247 -17.11 5.48 -4.59
CA LEU A 247 -17.30 5.79 -6.01
C LEU A 247 -18.31 4.87 -6.72
N SER A 248 -18.69 3.72 -6.12
CA SER A 248 -19.64 2.82 -6.75
C SER A 248 -21.04 3.44 -6.81
N ASN A 249 -21.69 3.28 -7.97
CA ASN A 249 -23.05 3.69 -8.24
C ASN A 249 -23.76 2.63 -9.10
N GLN A 250 -25.01 2.86 -9.47
CA GLN A 250 -25.82 1.91 -10.26
C GLN A 250 -25.16 1.46 -11.57
N LYS A 251 -24.27 2.27 -12.16
CA LYS A 251 -23.54 1.90 -13.39
C LYS A 251 -22.48 0.82 -13.15
N ASN A 252 -21.96 0.73 -11.94
CA ASN A 252 -20.98 -0.28 -11.56
C ASN A 252 -21.63 -1.63 -11.23
N ASP A 253 -22.94 -1.64 -11.03
CA ASP A 253 -23.70 -2.83 -10.63
C ASP A 253 -24.43 -3.50 -11.82
N LYS A 254 -24.41 -2.85 -13.01
CA LYS A 254 -24.93 -3.40 -14.28
C LYS A 254 -23.81 -4.07 -15.07
#